data_c2389ac28cf07a858e7bb56ef8da3689
#
_entry.id   c2389ac28cf07a858e7bb56ef8da3689
#
_cell.length_a   1.000
_cell.length_b   1.000
_cell.length_c   1.000
_cell.angle_alpha   90.00
_cell.angle_beta   90.00
_cell.angle_gamma   90.00
#
_symmetry.space_group_name_H-M   'P 1'
#
loop_
_entity.id
_entity.type
_entity.pdbx_description
1 polymer ?
#
loop_
_entity_poly.entity_id
_entity_poly.type
_entity_poly.pdbx_seq_one_letter_code
_entity_poly.pdbx_strand_id
1 'polypeptide(L)'
;LHISAFSKVLSGTIGKRFLRFYYKKILKDGIIISYMYDSNVAGFVSGIVNEKRLYDIKFYLNALLGIIMHIYSPNMILCLIRHIFRTIKLTGVAIKSELLSIVVDEEYRGRGIGKVLVESLNNYMLKNGVGKYKVFTDMEYSTGHRLYDRLGFSLEKELNLIGLTLRMYVKELQ
;
A
#
# COMPACT_ATOMS: atom_id res chain seq x y z
N LEU A 1 -13.68 -1.17 -4.50
CA LEU A 1 -12.96 -0.11 -3.78
C LEU A 1 -11.58 0.14 -4.36
N HIS A 2 -10.63 -0.80 -4.27
CA HIS A 2 -9.25 -0.54 -4.76
C HIS A 2 -9.22 -0.24 -6.26
N ILE A 3 -9.96 -0.96 -7.09
CA ILE A 3 -10.01 -0.73 -8.54
C ILE A 3 -10.58 0.67 -8.85
N SER A 4 -11.58 1.14 -8.13
CA SER A 4 -12.13 2.49 -8.32
C SER A 4 -11.14 3.57 -7.87
N ALA A 5 -10.44 3.36 -6.76
CA ALA A 5 -9.44 4.29 -6.26
C ALA A 5 -8.18 4.40 -7.15
N PHE A 6 -7.81 3.32 -7.84
CA PHE A 6 -6.61 3.25 -8.70
C PHE A 6 -6.93 2.97 -10.17
N SER A 7 -8.13 3.30 -10.63
CA SER A 7 -8.65 2.98 -11.97
C SER A 7 -7.76 3.43 -13.13
N LYS A 8 -7.05 4.55 -12.99
CA LYS A 8 -6.15 5.07 -14.04
C LYS A 8 -4.94 4.17 -14.32
N VAL A 9 -4.48 3.41 -13.33
CA VAL A 9 -3.26 2.58 -13.44
C VAL A 9 -3.59 1.10 -13.63
N LEU A 10 -4.73 0.62 -13.10
CA LEU A 10 -5.08 -0.79 -13.01
C LEU A 10 -6.38 -1.14 -13.76
N SER A 11 -6.83 -0.28 -14.67
CA SER A 11 -8.00 -0.56 -15.51
C SER A 11 -7.70 -1.71 -16.48
N GLY A 12 -8.52 -2.76 -16.43
CA GLY A 12 -8.45 -3.90 -17.33
C GLY A 12 -8.33 -5.26 -16.63
N THR A 13 -8.47 -6.33 -17.43
CA THR A 13 -8.50 -7.73 -16.92
C THR A 13 -7.23 -8.14 -16.22
N ILE A 14 -6.07 -7.59 -16.61
CA ILE A 14 -4.77 -7.91 -16.04
C ILE A 14 -4.53 -7.19 -14.72
N GLY A 15 -4.93 -5.93 -14.61
CA GLY A 15 -4.91 -5.25 -13.32
C GLY A 15 -5.70 -6.03 -12.28
N LYS A 16 -6.87 -6.56 -12.65
CA LYS A 16 -7.69 -7.43 -11.79
C LYS A 16 -6.97 -8.73 -11.40
N ARG A 17 -6.28 -9.39 -12.36
CA ARG A 17 -5.54 -10.63 -12.10
C ARG A 17 -4.35 -10.40 -11.18
N PHE A 18 -3.59 -9.34 -11.43
CA PHE A 18 -2.47 -8.93 -10.59
C PHE A 18 -2.94 -8.57 -9.17
N LEU A 19 -4.01 -7.77 -9.03
CA LEU A 19 -4.58 -7.42 -7.74
C LEU A 19 -5.06 -8.64 -6.95
N ARG A 20 -5.70 -9.62 -7.61
CA ARG A 20 -6.09 -10.87 -6.97
C ARG A 20 -4.87 -11.65 -6.45
N PHE A 21 -3.80 -11.74 -7.23
CA PHE A 21 -2.55 -12.36 -6.81
C PHE A 21 -1.94 -11.60 -5.62
N TYR A 22 -1.83 -10.27 -5.73
CA TYR A 22 -1.30 -9.39 -4.69
C TYR A 22 -2.05 -9.55 -3.36
N TYR A 23 -3.38 -9.45 -3.39
CA TYR A 23 -4.18 -9.60 -2.17
C TYR A 23 -4.19 -11.01 -1.60
N LYS A 24 -4.16 -12.06 -2.43
CA LYS A 24 -3.97 -13.44 -1.95
C LYS A 24 -2.66 -13.59 -1.18
N LYS A 25 -1.61 -12.93 -1.64
CA LYS A 25 -0.32 -12.96 -0.97
C LYS A 25 -0.32 -12.17 0.34
N ILE A 26 -0.99 -11.01 0.37
CA ILE A 26 -1.20 -10.26 1.62
C ILE A 26 -1.99 -11.08 2.63
N LEU A 27 -3.06 -11.76 2.22
CA LEU A 27 -3.85 -12.62 3.12
C LEU A 27 -3.05 -13.79 3.69
N LYS A 28 -2.01 -14.25 3.00
CA LYS A 28 -1.13 -15.32 3.48
C LYS A 28 -0.10 -14.83 4.49
N ASP A 29 0.50 -13.67 4.24
CA ASP A 29 1.72 -13.21 4.94
C ASP A 29 1.52 -11.92 5.74
N GLY A 30 0.35 -11.30 5.65
CA GLY A 30 -0.03 -10.04 6.29
C GLY A 30 -1.48 -10.02 6.75
N ILE A 31 -2.11 -8.84 6.72
CA ILE A 31 -3.49 -8.65 7.15
C ILE A 31 -4.25 -7.71 6.21
N ILE A 32 -5.56 -7.94 6.10
CA ILE A 32 -6.55 -7.01 5.54
C ILE A 32 -7.64 -6.82 6.58
N ILE A 33 -7.87 -5.59 6.99
CA ILE A 33 -8.92 -5.20 7.94
C ILE A 33 -9.94 -4.37 7.18
N SER A 34 -11.20 -4.76 7.19
CA SER A 34 -12.31 -4.06 6.54
C SER A 34 -13.17 -3.34 7.56
N TYR A 35 -13.64 -2.16 7.20
CA TYR A 35 -14.68 -1.44 7.94
C TYR A 35 -16.00 -1.62 7.22
N MET A 36 -16.99 -2.18 7.94
CA MET A 36 -18.35 -2.39 7.42
C MET A 36 -19.26 -1.26 7.87
N TYR A 37 -20.08 -0.77 6.96
CA TYR A 37 -21.16 0.19 7.24
C TYR A 37 -22.43 -0.30 6.54
N ASP A 38 -23.50 -0.55 7.29
CA ASP A 38 -24.78 -1.07 6.77
C ASP A 38 -24.61 -2.26 5.82
N SER A 39 -23.85 -3.27 6.25
CA SER A 39 -23.51 -4.48 5.47
C SER A 39 -22.66 -4.26 4.22
N ASN A 40 -22.22 -3.03 3.95
CA ASN A 40 -21.33 -2.69 2.84
C ASN A 40 -19.90 -2.47 3.33
N VAL A 41 -18.91 -2.81 2.50
CA VAL A 41 -17.51 -2.49 2.79
C VAL A 41 -17.27 -1.00 2.52
N ALA A 42 -17.24 -0.18 3.57
CA ALA A 42 -17.00 1.25 3.47
C ALA A 42 -15.51 1.62 3.34
N GLY A 43 -14.61 0.71 3.73
CA GLY A 43 -13.18 0.90 3.58
C GLY A 43 -12.39 -0.30 4.04
N PHE A 44 -11.08 -0.29 3.75
CA PHE A 44 -10.16 -1.31 4.25
C PHE A 44 -8.75 -0.75 4.39
N VAL A 45 -7.96 -1.41 5.22
CA VAL A 45 -6.51 -1.23 5.32
C VAL A 45 -5.83 -2.58 5.17
N SER A 46 -4.66 -2.59 4.54
CA SER A 46 -3.80 -3.77 4.45
C SER A 46 -2.39 -3.45 4.92
N GLY A 47 -1.78 -4.42 5.60
CA GLY A 47 -0.44 -4.27 6.13
C GLY A 47 0.30 -5.59 6.22
N ILE A 48 1.61 -5.51 6.41
CA ILE A 48 2.50 -6.66 6.55
C ILE A 48 3.57 -6.39 7.61
N VAL A 49 3.86 -7.42 8.41
CA VAL A 49 4.90 -7.36 9.46
C VAL A 49 6.30 -7.46 8.85
N ASN A 50 6.46 -8.18 7.74
CA ASN A 50 7.74 -8.32 7.05
C ASN A 50 7.54 -8.26 5.54
N GLU A 51 7.87 -7.12 4.93
CA GLU A 51 7.73 -6.88 3.49
C GLU A 51 8.52 -7.86 2.59
N LYS A 52 9.63 -8.43 3.09
CA LYS A 52 10.40 -9.44 2.33
C LYS A 52 9.58 -10.68 1.99
N ARG A 53 8.55 -11.00 2.77
CA ARG A 53 7.62 -12.08 2.47
C ARG A 53 6.69 -11.77 1.30
N LEU A 54 6.33 -10.50 1.14
CA LEU A 54 5.48 -10.06 0.04
C LEU A 54 6.25 -9.99 -1.29
N TYR A 55 7.43 -9.37 -1.26
CA TYR A 55 8.27 -9.07 -2.42
C TYR A 55 9.33 -10.16 -2.65
N ASP A 56 8.89 -11.42 -2.76
CA ASP A 56 9.75 -12.56 -3.10
C ASP A 56 9.92 -12.72 -4.62
N ILE A 57 10.76 -13.66 -5.03
CA ILE A 57 11.02 -13.95 -6.44
C ILE A 57 9.74 -14.28 -7.23
N LYS A 58 8.76 -14.94 -6.59
CA LYS A 58 7.48 -15.27 -7.23
C LYS A 58 6.66 -14.02 -7.52
N PHE A 59 6.72 -13.02 -6.63
CA PHE A 59 6.09 -11.72 -6.87
C PHE A 59 6.66 -11.05 -8.13
N TYR A 60 7.99 -10.97 -8.23
CA TYR A 60 8.65 -10.35 -9.39
C TYR A 60 8.42 -11.12 -10.68
N LEU A 61 8.44 -12.46 -10.65
CA LEU A 61 8.13 -13.28 -11.82
C LEU A 61 6.68 -13.09 -12.32
N ASN A 62 5.70 -13.03 -11.41
CA ASN A 62 4.31 -12.77 -11.80
C ASN A 62 4.10 -11.34 -12.33
N ALA A 63 4.80 -10.36 -11.74
CA ALA A 63 4.78 -9.00 -12.24
C ALA A 63 5.41 -8.91 -13.64
N LEU A 64 6.55 -9.57 -13.84
CA LEU A 64 7.25 -9.66 -15.14
C LEU A 64 6.39 -10.34 -16.20
N LEU A 65 5.75 -11.47 -15.88
CA LEU A 65 4.82 -12.15 -16.80
C LEU A 65 3.64 -11.26 -17.16
N GLY A 66 3.11 -10.49 -16.19
CA GLY A 66 2.06 -9.50 -16.46
C GLY A 66 2.50 -8.42 -17.45
N ILE A 67 3.77 -8.02 -17.43
CA ILE A 67 4.34 -7.04 -18.35
C ILE A 67 4.54 -7.67 -19.74
N ILE A 68 5.17 -8.85 -19.82
CA ILE A 68 5.44 -9.53 -21.09
C ILE A 68 4.14 -9.79 -21.86
N MET A 69 3.08 -10.16 -21.15
CA MET A 69 1.76 -10.36 -21.76
C MET A 69 1.06 -9.06 -22.17
N HIS A 70 1.54 -7.88 -21.71
CA HIS A 70 0.93 -6.58 -21.96
C HIS A 70 1.95 -5.48 -22.23
N ILE A 71 2.89 -5.75 -23.13
CA ILE A 71 3.88 -4.79 -23.67
C ILE A 71 3.26 -3.47 -24.16
N TYR A 72 1.94 -3.42 -24.32
CA TYR A 72 1.20 -2.26 -24.82
C TYR A 72 0.73 -1.27 -23.74
N SER A 73 0.98 -1.48 -22.44
CA SER A 73 0.62 -0.51 -21.41
C SER A 73 1.86 0.16 -20.80
N PRO A 74 2.28 1.34 -21.32
CA PRO A 74 3.43 2.08 -20.77
C PRO A 74 3.28 2.41 -19.28
N ASN A 75 2.05 2.61 -18.80
CA ASN A 75 1.77 2.89 -17.41
C ASN A 75 2.08 1.72 -16.46
N MET A 76 1.87 0.47 -16.90
CA MET A 76 2.23 -0.71 -16.11
C MET A 76 3.74 -0.92 -16.01
N ILE A 77 4.44 -0.71 -17.12
CA ILE A 77 5.92 -0.77 -17.15
C ILE A 77 6.49 0.28 -16.21
N LEU A 78 5.99 1.51 -16.28
CA LEU A 78 6.43 2.60 -15.41
C LEU A 78 6.14 2.30 -13.94
N CYS A 79 4.98 1.73 -13.61
CA CYS A 79 4.62 1.33 -12.26
C CYS A 79 5.59 0.27 -11.70
N LEU A 80 5.96 -0.73 -12.50
CA LEU A 80 6.92 -1.75 -12.09
C LEU A 80 8.34 -1.20 -11.96
N ILE A 81 8.79 -0.39 -12.90
CA ILE A 81 10.09 0.28 -12.84
C ILE A 81 10.17 1.10 -11.55
N ARG A 82 9.13 1.90 -11.24
CA ARG A 82 9.02 2.66 -10.00
C ARG A 82 9.09 1.75 -8.77
N HIS A 83 8.42 0.60 -8.78
CA HIS A 83 8.45 -0.35 -7.69
C HIS A 83 9.84 -0.98 -7.49
N ILE A 84 10.52 -1.38 -8.58
CA ILE A 84 11.89 -1.90 -8.54
C ILE A 84 12.87 -0.84 -7.99
N PHE A 85 12.82 0.39 -8.52
CA PHE A 85 13.67 1.48 -8.04
C PHE A 85 13.38 1.85 -6.58
N ARG A 86 12.11 1.80 -6.17
CA ARG A 86 11.73 1.95 -4.77
C ARG A 86 12.44 0.91 -3.92
N THR A 87 12.39 -0.36 -4.30
CA THR A 87 13.02 -1.46 -3.56
C THR A 87 14.55 -1.27 -3.48
N ILE A 88 15.21 -0.89 -4.58
CA ILE A 88 16.66 -0.65 -4.62
C ILE A 88 17.05 0.56 -3.76
N LYS A 89 16.36 1.69 -3.85
CA LYS A 89 16.67 2.90 -3.06
C LYS A 89 16.33 2.76 -1.56
N LEU A 90 15.51 1.76 -1.21
CA LEU A 90 15.16 1.45 0.17
C LEU A 90 16.04 0.36 0.79
N THR A 91 17.03 -0.17 0.06
CA THR A 91 18.08 -0.99 0.64
C THR A 91 18.80 -0.16 1.71
N GLY A 92 18.65 -0.57 2.98
CA GLY A 92 19.13 0.19 4.15
C GLY A 92 18.08 0.75 5.09
N VAL A 93 16.78 0.77 4.70
CA VAL A 93 15.71 1.09 5.64
C VAL A 93 15.47 -0.13 6.54
N ALA A 94 15.79 0.02 7.84
CA ALA A 94 15.67 -1.07 8.82
C ALA A 94 14.22 -1.51 9.08
N ILE A 95 13.22 -0.67 8.72
CA ILE A 95 11.80 -0.92 8.99
C ILE A 95 11.25 -1.89 7.95
N LYS A 96 10.93 -3.12 8.39
CA LYS A 96 10.40 -4.20 7.55
C LYS A 96 8.89 -4.22 7.46
N SER A 97 8.21 -3.63 8.46
CA SER A 97 6.75 -3.61 8.56
C SER A 97 6.19 -2.44 7.76
N GLU A 98 5.08 -2.67 7.05
CA GLU A 98 4.53 -1.66 6.14
C GLU A 98 3.00 -1.67 6.14
N LEU A 99 2.39 -0.47 6.14
CA LEU A 99 1.03 -0.25 5.70
C LEU A 99 1.05 -0.19 4.17
N LEU A 100 0.41 -1.18 3.51
CA LEU A 100 0.48 -1.37 2.06
C LEU A 100 -0.58 -0.57 1.31
N SER A 101 -1.81 -0.54 1.84
CA SER A 101 -2.92 0.18 1.22
C SER A 101 -3.93 0.59 2.29
N ILE A 102 -4.49 1.78 2.16
CA ILE A 102 -5.69 2.22 2.87
C ILE A 102 -6.63 2.88 1.88
N VAL A 103 -7.88 2.44 1.88
CA VAL A 103 -8.92 2.95 0.99
C VAL A 103 -10.20 3.14 1.77
N VAL A 104 -10.82 4.30 1.64
CA VAL A 104 -12.17 4.59 2.12
C VAL A 104 -13.01 5.02 0.92
N ASP A 105 -14.17 4.39 0.76
CA ASP A 105 -15.12 4.73 -0.29
C ASP A 105 -15.53 6.19 -0.21
N GLU A 106 -15.72 6.85 -1.35
CA GLU A 106 -15.98 8.28 -1.42
C GLU A 106 -17.22 8.70 -0.64
N GLU A 107 -18.26 7.89 -0.67
CA GLU A 107 -19.52 8.13 0.05
C GLU A 107 -19.36 8.11 1.58
N TYR A 108 -18.31 7.43 2.08
CA TYR A 108 -18.06 7.26 3.52
C TYR A 108 -16.87 8.10 4.01
N ARG A 109 -16.25 8.91 3.16
CA ARG A 109 -15.14 9.81 3.58
C ARG A 109 -15.62 10.88 4.56
N GLY A 110 -14.69 11.43 5.35
CA GLY A 110 -14.99 12.46 6.35
C GLY A 110 -15.59 11.92 7.66
N ARG A 111 -15.93 10.62 7.75
CA ARG A 111 -16.56 9.99 8.92
C ARG A 111 -15.59 9.34 9.90
N GLY A 112 -14.30 9.64 9.81
CA GLY A 112 -13.27 9.07 10.70
C GLY A 112 -12.85 7.63 10.39
N ILE A 113 -13.40 6.97 9.37
CA ILE A 113 -13.16 5.55 9.03
C ILE A 113 -11.66 5.28 8.81
N GLY A 114 -10.95 6.18 8.13
CA GLY A 114 -9.52 6.04 7.90
C GLY A 114 -8.71 5.99 9.22
N LYS A 115 -9.12 6.75 10.23
CA LYS A 115 -8.52 6.72 11.58
C LYS A 115 -8.75 5.34 12.23
N VAL A 116 -9.99 4.86 12.25
CA VAL A 116 -10.34 3.55 12.84
C VAL A 116 -9.57 2.42 12.18
N LEU A 117 -9.42 2.45 10.85
CA LEU A 117 -8.66 1.46 10.10
C LEU A 117 -7.18 1.46 10.48
N VAL A 118 -6.55 2.63 10.60
CA VAL A 118 -5.14 2.75 11.01
C VAL A 118 -4.96 2.31 12.46
N GLU A 119 -5.86 2.68 13.38
CA GLU A 119 -5.82 2.24 14.77
C GLU A 119 -5.95 0.71 14.89
N SER A 120 -6.82 0.10 14.09
CA SER A 120 -6.96 -1.35 14.02
C SER A 120 -5.68 -2.02 13.50
N LEU A 121 -5.02 -1.41 12.52
CA LEU A 121 -3.72 -1.87 12.04
C LEU A 121 -2.62 -1.71 13.12
N ASN A 122 -2.61 -0.59 13.85
CA ASN A 122 -1.68 -0.38 14.97
C ASN A 122 -1.78 -1.52 16.00
N ASN A 123 -3.01 -1.85 16.41
CA ASN A 123 -3.26 -2.95 17.34
C ASN A 123 -2.77 -4.30 16.81
N TYR A 124 -2.96 -4.57 15.51
CA TYR A 124 -2.41 -5.77 14.89
C TYR A 124 -0.88 -5.76 14.88
N MET A 125 -0.26 -4.66 14.52
CA MET A 125 1.20 -4.53 14.50
C MET A 125 1.80 -4.73 15.89
N LEU A 126 1.25 -4.10 16.93
CA LEU A 126 1.68 -4.27 18.32
C LEU A 126 1.56 -5.73 18.79
N LYS A 127 0.44 -6.41 18.51
CA LYS A 127 0.24 -7.83 18.85
C LYS A 127 1.27 -8.75 18.18
N ASN A 128 1.88 -8.31 17.08
CA ASN A 128 2.93 -9.04 16.37
C ASN A 128 4.35 -8.55 16.69
N GLY A 129 4.51 -7.78 17.78
CA GLY A 129 5.82 -7.32 18.26
C GLY A 129 6.46 -6.22 17.39
N VAL A 130 5.66 -5.50 16.59
CA VAL A 130 6.14 -4.41 15.75
C VAL A 130 6.08 -3.11 16.55
N GLY A 131 7.23 -2.51 16.83
CA GLY A 131 7.32 -1.20 17.49
C GLY A 131 7.23 -0.01 16.53
N LYS A 132 7.48 -0.22 15.22
CA LYS A 132 7.32 0.81 14.19
C LYS A 132 7.10 0.23 12.81
N TYR A 133 6.34 0.94 11.98
CA TYR A 133 6.11 0.57 10.59
C TYR A 133 6.09 1.78 9.67
N LYS A 134 6.30 1.56 8.39
CA LYS A 134 6.33 2.60 7.36
C LYS A 134 5.10 2.58 6.46
N VAL A 135 4.86 3.69 5.79
CA VAL A 135 3.92 3.80 4.68
C VAL A 135 4.52 4.69 3.60
N PHE A 136 4.26 4.34 2.34
CA PHE A 136 4.64 5.17 1.20
C PHE A 136 3.40 5.82 0.58
N THR A 137 3.53 7.10 0.24
CA THR A 137 2.49 7.85 -0.46
C THR A 137 3.10 8.71 -1.54
N ASP A 138 2.36 8.87 -2.63
CA ASP A 138 2.70 9.80 -3.71
C ASP A 138 2.39 11.23 -3.28
N MET A 139 3.21 12.20 -3.69
CA MET A 139 2.99 13.62 -3.39
C MET A 139 1.65 14.17 -3.92
N GLU A 140 1.11 13.60 -4.99
CA GLU A 140 -0.19 14.03 -5.54
C GLU A 140 -1.37 13.72 -4.60
N TYR A 141 -1.21 12.78 -3.64
CA TYR A 141 -2.29 12.38 -2.72
C TYR A 141 -2.30 13.20 -1.42
N SER A 142 -2.66 14.49 -1.52
CA SER A 142 -2.77 15.41 -0.38
C SER A 142 -3.67 14.91 0.77
N THR A 143 -4.67 14.09 0.46
CA THR A 143 -5.58 13.49 1.46
C THR A 143 -4.85 12.46 2.33
N GLY A 144 -3.94 11.67 1.75
CA GLY A 144 -3.13 10.71 2.49
C GLY A 144 -2.16 11.40 3.45
N HIS A 145 -1.49 12.47 3.00
CA HIS A 145 -0.56 13.25 3.84
C HIS A 145 -1.27 13.78 5.08
N ARG A 146 -2.41 14.47 4.91
CA ARG A 146 -3.21 15.00 6.02
C ARG A 146 -3.68 13.92 7.00
N LEU A 147 -3.98 12.71 6.50
CA LEU A 147 -4.36 11.60 7.38
C LEU A 147 -3.16 11.16 8.22
N TYR A 148 -2.00 10.94 7.61
CA TYR A 148 -0.82 10.46 8.32
C TYR A 148 -0.30 11.48 9.34
N ASP A 149 -0.25 12.77 8.99
CA ASP A 149 0.13 13.84 9.90
C ASP A 149 -0.79 13.88 11.14
N ARG A 150 -2.13 13.81 10.93
CA ARG A 150 -3.10 13.80 12.04
C ARG A 150 -3.01 12.56 12.93
N LEU A 151 -2.55 11.44 12.39
CA LEU A 151 -2.39 10.19 13.12
C LEU A 151 -1.01 10.03 13.76
N GLY A 152 -0.17 11.08 13.72
CA GLY A 152 1.13 11.12 14.36
C GLY A 152 2.17 10.24 13.65
N PHE A 153 2.12 10.16 12.33
CA PHE A 153 3.24 9.66 11.54
C PHE A 153 4.24 10.79 11.31
N SER A 154 5.53 10.45 11.33
CA SER A 154 6.62 11.36 10.97
C SER A 154 7.08 11.13 9.54
N LEU A 155 7.32 12.22 8.79
CA LEU A 155 7.95 12.15 7.48
C LEU A 155 9.44 11.87 7.66
N GLU A 156 9.89 10.69 7.22
CA GLU A 156 11.28 10.25 7.37
C GLU A 156 12.11 10.49 6.11
N LYS A 157 11.50 10.36 4.93
CA LYS A 157 12.24 10.42 3.68
C LYS A 157 11.37 10.82 2.49
N GLU A 158 11.93 11.64 1.61
CA GLU A 158 11.41 11.86 0.27
C GLU A 158 12.32 11.17 -0.76
N LEU A 159 11.69 10.49 -1.73
CA LEU A 159 12.37 9.73 -2.76
C LEU A 159 11.91 10.21 -4.13
N ASN A 160 12.81 10.76 -4.91
CA ASN A 160 12.54 11.09 -6.31
C ASN A 160 12.84 9.88 -7.19
N LEU A 161 11.80 9.32 -7.81
CA LEU A 161 11.85 8.12 -8.64
C LEU A 161 11.23 8.41 -10.00
N ILE A 162 12.06 8.67 -11.02
CA ILE A 162 11.64 8.79 -12.43
C ILE A 162 10.33 9.61 -12.57
N GLY A 163 10.39 10.89 -12.17
CA GLY A 163 9.26 11.82 -12.27
C GLY A 163 8.13 11.61 -11.25
N LEU A 164 8.36 10.78 -10.23
CA LEU A 164 7.45 10.58 -9.09
C LEU A 164 8.17 10.90 -7.80
N THR A 165 7.61 11.74 -6.96
CA THR A 165 8.12 11.95 -5.61
C THR A 165 7.28 11.13 -4.62
N LEU A 166 7.92 10.16 -3.97
CA LEU A 166 7.33 9.36 -2.91
C LEU A 166 7.77 9.89 -1.55
N ARG A 167 6.84 9.98 -0.63
CA ARG A 167 7.08 10.26 0.78
C ARG A 167 6.98 8.99 1.60
N MET A 168 7.98 8.74 2.41
CA MET A 168 7.97 7.67 3.40
C MET A 168 7.65 8.26 4.77
N TYR A 169 6.53 7.87 5.31
CA TYR A 169 6.13 8.18 6.68
C TYR A 169 6.37 6.98 7.57
N VAL A 170 6.69 7.24 8.83
CA VAL A 170 6.89 6.21 9.86
C VAL A 170 5.95 6.47 11.03
N LYS A 171 5.33 5.39 11.52
CA LYS A 171 4.54 5.38 12.75
C LYS A 171 5.30 4.60 13.80
N GLU A 172 5.61 5.24 14.92
CA GLU A 172 6.04 4.58 16.15
C GLU A 172 4.81 4.18 16.96
N LEU A 173 4.86 2.96 17.50
CA LEU A 173 3.80 2.35 18.29
C LEU A 173 4.27 2.26 19.75
N GLN A 174 3.42 2.70 20.66
CA GLN A 174 3.65 2.65 22.12
C GLN A 174 2.69 1.66 22.77
#